data_d48e7a4008c5171b7fcf69e9b7e1092a
#
_entry.id   d48e7a4008c5171b7fcf69e9b7e1092a
#
_cell.length_a   1.000
_cell.length_b   1.000
_cell.length_c   1.000
_cell.angle_alpha   90.00
_cell.angle_beta   90.00
_cell.angle_gamma   90.00
#
_symmetry.space_group_name_H-M   'P 1'
#
loop_
_entity.id
_entity.type
_entity.pdbx_description
1 polymer ?
#
loop_
_entity_poly.entity_id
_entity_poly.type
_entity_poly.pdbx_seq_one_letter_code
_entity_poly.pdbx_strand_id
1 'polypeptide(L)'
;MSLLAVVLLLPVLVVLAGQLGAFGGTPPTDLGVRDGRLKAPSATPNSVTSQAALWPQHPMAARAAIAPLRYSGDGRAAMRRLADTLRAMERTTVVSDEPGYLYAQCRTKLLRFTDDVEFWLDEPAGVIQVRSASRIGHGDRGVNRARVEAIRQQAGFGA
;
A
#
# COMPACT_ATOMS: atom_id res chain seq x y z
N MET A 1 -0.15 42.12 -5.60
CA MET A 1 0.67 40.95 -6.02
C MET A 1 0.53 40.79 -7.52
N SER A 2 1.63 40.62 -8.27
CA SER A 2 1.56 40.38 -9.70
C SER A 2 1.06 38.95 -9.98
N LEU A 3 0.40 38.73 -11.12
CA LEU A 3 -0.04 37.40 -11.57
C LEU A 3 1.12 36.37 -11.56
N LEU A 4 2.32 36.82 -11.94
CA LEU A 4 3.54 36.00 -11.92
C LEU A 4 3.89 35.52 -10.51
N ALA A 5 3.76 36.39 -9.48
CA ALA A 5 4.01 36.02 -8.10
C ALA A 5 3.02 34.97 -7.60
N VAL A 6 1.75 35.04 -7.98
CA VAL A 6 0.71 34.03 -7.64
C VAL A 6 1.03 32.70 -8.29
N VAL A 7 1.41 32.67 -9.56
CA VAL A 7 1.75 31.44 -10.31
C VAL A 7 2.96 30.74 -9.69
N LEU A 8 3.96 31.46 -9.19
CA LEU A 8 5.14 30.88 -8.57
C LEU A 8 4.89 30.45 -7.10
N LEU A 9 4.04 31.15 -6.36
CA LEU A 9 3.76 30.83 -4.96
C LEU A 9 2.78 29.65 -4.79
N LEU A 10 1.83 29.48 -5.70
CA LEU A 10 0.79 28.45 -5.57
C LEU A 10 1.37 27.02 -5.47
N PRO A 11 2.31 26.57 -6.32
CA PRO A 11 2.93 25.25 -6.16
C PRO A 11 3.64 25.06 -4.82
N VAL A 12 4.30 26.10 -4.34
CA VAL A 12 5.00 26.09 -3.03
C VAL A 12 4.00 25.91 -1.90
N LEU A 13 2.89 26.64 -1.93
CA LEU A 13 1.82 26.53 -0.92
C LEU A 13 1.17 25.13 -0.94
N VAL A 14 0.96 24.55 -2.12
CA VAL A 14 0.41 23.17 -2.27
C VAL A 14 1.37 22.17 -1.65
N VAL A 15 2.67 22.28 -1.91
CA VAL A 15 3.68 21.40 -1.30
C VAL A 15 3.70 21.59 0.22
N LEU A 16 3.70 22.81 0.73
CA LEU A 16 3.66 23.09 2.16
C LEU A 16 2.40 22.49 2.81
N ALA A 17 1.24 22.65 2.20
CA ALA A 17 0.00 22.03 2.66
C ALA A 17 0.12 20.50 2.73
N GLY A 18 0.73 19.88 1.70
CA GLY A 18 1.02 18.44 1.69
C GLY A 18 1.97 18.03 2.82
N GLN A 19 3.04 18.78 3.05
CA GLN A 19 3.99 18.52 4.14
C GLN A 19 3.31 18.63 5.52
N LEU A 20 2.31 19.49 5.67
CA LEU A 20 1.48 19.63 6.87
C LEU A 20 0.37 18.55 6.98
N GLY A 21 0.28 17.62 6.01
CA GLY A 21 -0.64 16.49 6.07
C GLY A 21 -2.02 16.71 5.42
N ALA A 22 -2.23 17.82 4.72
CA ALA A 22 -3.51 18.14 4.07
C ALA A 22 -3.97 17.05 3.06
N PHE A 23 -3.04 16.26 2.51
CA PHE A 23 -3.33 15.18 1.54
C PHE A 23 -3.16 13.78 2.13
N GLY A 24 -3.15 13.63 3.46
CA GLY A 24 -3.02 12.33 4.14
C GLY A 24 -4.25 11.43 3.98
N GLY A 25 -5.42 12.00 3.74
CA GLY A 25 -6.68 11.28 3.70
C GLY A 25 -7.11 10.70 5.06
N THR A 26 -8.33 10.20 5.14
CA THR A 26 -8.85 9.57 6.36
C THR A 26 -8.34 8.13 6.45
N PRO A 27 -7.76 7.69 7.57
CA PRO A 27 -7.40 6.30 7.78
C PRO A 27 -8.63 5.39 7.64
N PRO A 28 -8.53 4.28 6.88
CA PRO A 28 -9.62 3.31 6.79
C PRO A 28 -9.81 2.60 8.14
N THR A 29 -11.05 2.29 8.48
CA THR A 29 -11.44 1.60 9.72
C THR A 29 -11.81 0.14 9.51
N ASP A 30 -11.73 -0.34 8.27
CA ASP A 30 -12.18 -1.65 7.82
C ASP A 30 -11.04 -2.49 7.21
N LEU A 31 -9.81 -2.24 7.63
CA LEU A 31 -8.64 -3.05 7.30
C LEU A 31 -8.62 -4.35 8.13
N GLY A 32 -7.72 -5.25 7.76
CA GLY A 32 -7.54 -6.54 8.41
C GLY A 32 -8.08 -7.71 7.59
N VAL A 33 -7.94 -8.90 8.16
CA VAL A 33 -8.37 -10.15 7.52
C VAL A 33 -9.76 -10.53 8.01
N ARG A 34 -10.67 -10.77 7.07
CA ARG A 34 -12.04 -11.26 7.37
C ARG A 34 -12.34 -12.44 6.45
N ASP A 35 -12.66 -13.58 7.03
CA ASP A 35 -12.96 -14.82 6.30
C ASP A 35 -11.86 -15.21 5.29
N GLY A 36 -10.58 -15.09 5.69
CA GLY A 36 -9.43 -15.38 4.82
C GLY A 36 -9.24 -14.37 3.68
N ARG A 37 -9.72 -13.14 3.82
CA ARG A 37 -9.63 -12.11 2.79
C ARG A 37 -9.17 -10.78 3.37
N LEU A 38 -8.28 -10.14 2.65
CA LEU A 38 -8.04 -8.71 2.77
C LEU A 38 -9.21 -7.95 2.11
N LYS A 39 -9.30 -6.66 2.37
CA LYS A 39 -10.33 -5.79 1.77
C LYS A 39 -10.34 -5.89 0.24
N ALA A 40 -11.52 -5.76 -0.36
CA ALA A 40 -11.72 -5.70 -1.82
C ALA A 40 -10.83 -4.64 -2.49
N PRO A 41 -10.58 -4.76 -3.82
CA PRO A 41 -10.02 -3.66 -4.59
C PRO A 41 -10.79 -2.37 -4.39
N SER A 42 -10.13 -1.23 -4.53
CA SER A 42 -10.82 0.07 -4.56
C SER A 42 -11.74 0.18 -5.78
N ALA A 43 -12.80 0.97 -5.68
CA ALA A 43 -13.71 1.23 -6.80
C ALA A 43 -13.03 1.99 -7.96
N THR A 44 -11.87 2.57 -7.72
CA THR A 44 -11.07 3.34 -8.68
C THR A 44 -9.70 2.69 -8.88
N PRO A 45 -8.97 2.99 -9.98
CA PRO A 45 -7.69 2.35 -10.31
C PRO A 45 -6.53 2.88 -9.43
N ASN A 46 -6.68 2.80 -8.11
CA ASN A 46 -5.71 3.27 -7.12
C ASN A 46 -5.33 2.20 -6.07
N SER A 47 -5.53 0.93 -6.39
CA SER A 47 -5.15 -0.18 -5.51
C SER A 47 -4.66 -1.39 -6.29
N VAL A 48 -3.88 -2.24 -5.59
CA VAL A 48 -3.52 -3.60 -6.02
C VAL A 48 -3.81 -4.59 -4.89
N THR A 49 -4.12 -5.83 -5.24
CA THR A 49 -4.31 -6.92 -4.28
C THR A 49 -3.96 -8.27 -4.90
N SER A 50 -3.33 -9.14 -4.12
CA SER A 50 -3.04 -10.52 -4.53
C SER A 50 -4.28 -11.41 -4.55
N GLN A 51 -5.35 -10.98 -3.92
CA GLN A 51 -6.62 -11.71 -3.85
C GLN A 51 -7.67 -11.20 -4.84
N ALA A 52 -7.27 -10.51 -5.92
CA ALA A 52 -8.21 -9.95 -6.90
C ALA A 52 -9.18 -10.99 -7.49
N ALA A 53 -8.72 -12.24 -7.66
CA ALA A 53 -9.55 -13.34 -8.17
C ALA A 53 -10.74 -13.71 -7.27
N LEU A 54 -10.69 -13.36 -5.97
CA LEU A 54 -11.82 -13.55 -5.04
C LEU A 54 -12.97 -12.55 -5.26
N TRP A 55 -12.75 -11.57 -6.14
CA TRP A 55 -13.69 -10.50 -6.46
C TRP A 55 -14.02 -10.45 -7.96
N PRO A 56 -14.49 -11.57 -8.58
CA PRO A 56 -14.59 -11.68 -10.04
C PRO A 56 -15.57 -10.67 -10.66
N GLN A 57 -16.56 -10.22 -9.90
CA GLN A 57 -17.55 -9.23 -10.35
C GLN A 57 -17.10 -7.77 -10.11
N HIS A 58 -15.95 -7.56 -9.45
CA HIS A 58 -15.48 -6.21 -9.16
C HIS A 58 -14.86 -5.58 -10.42
N PRO A 59 -15.29 -4.36 -10.83
CA PRO A 59 -14.85 -3.75 -12.10
C PRO A 59 -13.33 -3.52 -12.16
N MET A 60 -12.67 -3.38 -11.00
CA MET A 60 -11.22 -3.18 -10.92
C MET A 60 -10.43 -4.48 -10.69
N ALA A 61 -11.07 -5.66 -10.59
CA ALA A 61 -10.38 -6.90 -10.24
C ALA A 61 -9.16 -7.20 -11.13
N ALA A 62 -9.34 -7.19 -12.44
CA ALA A 62 -8.25 -7.47 -13.38
C ALA A 62 -7.10 -6.46 -13.27
N ARG A 63 -7.42 -5.17 -13.11
CA ARG A 63 -6.43 -4.11 -13.00
C ARG A 63 -5.70 -4.14 -11.66
N ALA A 64 -6.38 -4.50 -10.58
CA ALA A 64 -5.83 -4.58 -9.24
C ALA A 64 -4.98 -5.84 -9.00
N ALA A 65 -5.08 -6.84 -9.86
CA ALA A 65 -4.39 -8.11 -9.67
C ALA A 65 -2.86 -7.95 -9.62
N ILE A 66 -2.25 -8.53 -8.58
CA ILE A 66 -0.80 -8.63 -8.39
C ILE A 66 -0.49 -10.01 -7.79
N ALA A 67 0.71 -10.53 -7.99
CA ALA A 67 1.10 -11.80 -7.37
C ALA A 67 1.26 -11.64 -5.84
N PRO A 68 0.92 -12.66 -5.03
CA PRO A 68 1.27 -12.69 -3.62
C PRO A 68 2.79 -12.75 -3.44
N LEU A 69 3.29 -12.51 -2.23
CA LEU A 69 4.70 -12.68 -1.91
C LEU A 69 4.94 -14.16 -1.56
N ARG A 70 5.70 -14.86 -2.40
CA ARG A 70 6.07 -16.25 -2.14
C ARG A 70 7.28 -16.30 -1.22
N TYR A 71 7.22 -17.13 -0.19
CA TYR A 71 8.32 -17.39 0.72
C TYR A 71 8.72 -18.87 0.71
N SER A 72 9.91 -19.18 1.18
CA SER A 72 10.36 -20.54 1.46
C SER A 72 10.69 -20.68 2.95
N GLY A 73 10.45 -21.87 3.50
CA GLY A 73 10.67 -22.14 4.92
C GLY A 73 9.57 -21.59 5.83
N ASP A 74 9.96 -21.03 6.96
CA ASP A 74 9.05 -20.58 8.02
C ASP A 74 8.35 -19.26 7.65
N GLY A 75 7.02 -19.29 7.57
CA GLY A 75 6.20 -18.12 7.23
C GLY A 75 6.30 -16.99 8.26
N ARG A 76 6.44 -17.32 9.54
CA ARG A 76 6.62 -16.30 10.60
C ARG A 76 7.98 -15.61 10.49
N ALA A 77 9.03 -16.35 10.12
CA ALA A 77 10.33 -15.74 9.81
C ALA A 77 10.24 -14.84 8.57
N ALA A 78 9.47 -15.24 7.55
CA ALA A 78 9.20 -14.41 6.39
C ALA A 78 8.46 -13.11 6.78
N MET A 79 7.45 -13.17 7.65
CA MET A 79 6.75 -11.98 8.17
C MET A 79 7.69 -11.05 8.95
N ARG A 80 8.57 -11.57 9.79
CA ARG A 80 9.57 -10.74 10.50
C ARG A 80 10.49 -10.02 9.52
N ARG A 81 11.03 -10.73 8.52
CA ARG A 81 11.88 -10.14 7.46
C ARG A 81 11.12 -9.04 6.69
N LEU A 82 9.83 -9.25 6.41
CA LEU A 82 8.98 -8.25 5.79
C LEU A 82 8.82 -7.01 6.68
N ALA A 83 8.55 -7.20 7.97
CA ALA A 83 8.42 -6.10 8.93
C ALA A 83 9.70 -5.28 9.03
N ASP A 84 10.87 -5.93 9.08
CA ASP A 84 12.17 -5.26 9.11
C ASP A 84 12.43 -4.47 7.82
N THR A 85 12.08 -5.05 6.67
CA THR A 85 12.16 -4.35 5.38
C THR A 85 11.28 -3.09 5.38
N LEU A 86 10.02 -3.20 5.82
CA LEU A 86 9.11 -2.06 5.87
C LEU A 86 9.61 -0.95 6.80
N ARG A 87 10.19 -1.31 7.96
CA ARG A 87 10.78 -0.35 8.90
C ARG A 87 12.00 0.38 8.33
N ALA A 88 12.77 -0.29 7.47
CA ALA A 88 13.93 0.29 6.80
C ALA A 88 13.56 1.19 5.61
N MET A 89 12.35 1.08 5.07
CA MET A 89 11.91 1.87 3.92
C MET A 89 11.60 3.32 4.32
N GLU A 90 12.14 4.27 3.56
CA GLU A 90 11.83 5.69 3.76
C GLU A 90 10.32 5.98 3.65
N ARG A 91 9.83 6.90 4.46
CA ARG A 91 8.43 7.36 4.47
C ARG A 91 7.41 6.25 4.66
N THR A 92 7.83 5.14 5.25
CA THR A 92 6.99 3.99 5.63
C THR A 92 6.91 3.92 7.15
N THR A 93 5.72 3.70 7.66
CA THR A 93 5.46 3.51 9.10
C THR A 93 4.69 2.23 9.28
N VAL A 94 5.24 1.26 10.00
CA VAL A 94 4.51 0.07 10.44
C VAL A 94 3.57 0.50 11.55
N VAL A 95 2.27 0.29 11.35
CA VAL A 95 1.20 0.71 12.27
C VAL A 95 0.74 -0.46 13.12
N SER A 96 0.64 -1.67 12.53
CA SER A 96 0.33 -2.91 13.23
C SER A 96 1.31 -3.99 12.80
N ASP A 97 1.81 -4.74 13.80
CA ASP A 97 2.68 -5.91 13.63
C ASP A 97 2.18 -7.00 14.56
N GLU A 98 1.25 -7.78 14.05
CA GLU A 98 0.56 -8.86 14.75
C GLU A 98 0.99 -10.22 14.18
N PRO A 99 0.84 -11.32 14.94
CA PRO A 99 1.15 -12.65 14.44
C PRO A 99 0.38 -12.95 13.12
N GLY A 100 1.09 -12.96 11.99
CA GLY A 100 0.53 -13.24 10.68
C GLY A 100 -0.12 -12.06 9.97
N TYR A 101 -0.12 -10.85 10.54
CA TYR A 101 -0.66 -9.65 9.88
C TYR A 101 0.22 -8.42 10.11
N LEU A 102 0.50 -7.69 9.04
CA LEU A 102 1.19 -6.41 9.07
C LEU A 102 0.37 -5.34 8.36
N TYR A 103 0.30 -4.17 8.97
CA TYR A 103 -0.24 -2.98 8.33
C TYR A 103 0.76 -1.84 8.38
N ALA A 104 1.03 -1.23 7.23
CA ALA A 104 1.93 -0.10 7.11
C ALA A 104 1.28 1.05 6.31
N GLN A 105 1.71 2.26 6.61
CA GLN A 105 1.38 3.48 5.89
C GLN A 105 2.61 3.95 5.13
N CYS A 106 2.45 4.19 3.82
CA CYS A 106 3.50 4.72 2.96
C CYS A 106 3.10 6.10 2.47
N ARG A 107 4.03 7.08 2.52
CA ARG A 107 3.75 8.45 2.12
C ARG A 107 4.58 8.86 0.91
N THR A 108 3.96 9.57 -0.04
CA THR A 108 4.69 10.14 -1.17
C THR A 108 5.62 11.26 -0.71
N LYS A 109 6.75 11.45 -1.42
CA LYS A 109 7.81 12.37 -1.01
C LYS A 109 7.33 13.83 -0.96
N LEU A 110 6.66 14.29 -2.02
CA LEU A 110 6.38 15.71 -2.22
C LEU A 110 5.08 16.15 -1.53
N LEU A 111 3.97 15.48 -1.82
CA LEU A 111 2.65 15.90 -1.35
C LEU A 111 2.15 15.08 -0.15
N ARG A 112 2.90 14.07 0.30
CA ARG A 112 2.59 13.23 1.45
C ARG A 112 1.22 12.54 1.37
N PHE A 113 0.77 12.22 0.16
CA PHE A 113 -0.34 11.29 -0.02
C PHE A 113 -0.05 10.01 0.74
N THR A 114 -1.02 9.51 1.47
CA THR A 114 -0.88 8.29 2.26
C THR A 114 -1.55 7.12 1.56
N ASP A 115 -0.81 6.04 1.43
CA ASP A 115 -1.29 4.75 0.95
C ASP A 115 -1.21 3.74 2.10
N ASP A 116 -2.23 2.90 2.21
CA ASP A 116 -2.30 1.82 3.19
C ASP A 116 -1.87 0.52 2.54
N VAL A 117 -0.97 -0.21 3.21
CA VAL A 117 -0.45 -1.49 2.73
C VAL A 117 -0.66 -2.55 3.79
N GLU A 118 -1.36 -3.62 3.44
CA GLU A 118 -1.66 -4.75 4.30
C GLU A 118 -0.97 -6.00 3.79
N PHE A 119 -0.48 -6.82 4.71
CA PHE A 119 0.11 -8.12 4.44
C PHE A 119 -0.48 -9.14 5.40
N TRP A 120 -0.86 -10.29 4.88
CA TRP A 120 -1.41 -11.39 5.66
C TRP A 120 -0.74 -12.71 5.29
N LEU A 121 -0.25 -13.43 6.32
CA LEU A 121 0.34 -14.74 6.17
C LEU A 121 -0.75 -15.78 5.94
N ASP A 122 -0.85 -16.24 4.71
CA ASP A 122 -1.72 -17.34 4.29
C ASP A 122 -0.90 -18.64 4.32
N GLU A 123 -0.77 -19.20 5.54
CA GLU A 123 0.04 -20.40 5.77
C GLU A 123 -0.43 -21.59 4.90
N PRO A 124 -1.74 -21.89 4.77
CA PRO A 124 -2.20 -22.96 3.92
C PRO A 124 -1.81 -22.80 2.44
N ALA A 125 -1.77 -21.58 1.93
CA ALA A 125 -1.36 -21.28 0.57
C ALA A 125 0.16 -21.14 0.41
N GLY A 126 0.92 -21.07 1.51
CA GLY A 126 2.37 -20.88 1.49
C GLY A 126 2.81 -19.52 0.95
N VAL A 127 2.00 -18.48 1.15
CA VAL A 127 2.27 -17.13 0.64
C VAL A 127 1.92 -16.05 1.67
N ILE A 128 2.41 -14.84 1.44
CA ILE A 128 1.91 -13.66 2.11
C ILE A 128 1.01 -12.91 1.11
N GLN A 129 -0.27 -12.82 1.44
CA GLN A 129 -1.22 -12.02 0.68
C GLN A 129 -0.93 -10.54 0.90
N VAL A 130 -1.16 -9.72 -0.13
CA VAL A 130 -0.87 -8.28 -0.06
C VAL A 130 -2.00 -7.45 -0.67
N ARG A 131 -2.27 -6.31 -0.05
CA ARG A 131 -3.09 -5.24 -0.61
C ARG A 131 -2.41 -3.90 -0.38
N SER A 132 -2.36 -3.05 -1.41
CA SER A 132 -1.88 -1.68 -1.30
C SER A 132 -2.87 -0.75 -1.99
N ALA A 133 -3.30 0.33 -1.30
CA ALA A 133 -4.32 1.24 -1.81
C ALA A 133 -4.09 2.68 -1.33
N SER A 134 -4.33 3.63 -2.23
CA SER A 134 -4.29 5.05 -1.90
C SER A 134 -5.59 5.47 -1.20
N ARG A 135 -5.47 6.31 -0.14
CA ARG A 135 -6.64 6.84 0.57
C ARG A 135 -7.44 7.83 -0.25
N ILE A 136 -6.77 8.62 -1.07
CA ILE A 136 -7.39 9.66 -1.89
C ILE A 136 -6.88 9.60 -3.33
N GLY A 137 -7.64 10.17 -4.24
CA GLY A 137 -7.32 10.23 -5.67
C GLY A 137 -8.00 9.13 -6.49
N HIS A 138 -8.36 9.49 -7.72
CA HIS A 138 -8.99 8.55 -8.66
C HIS A 138 -8.01 7.45 -9.12
N GLY A 139 -6.74 7.79 -9.33
CA GLY A 139 -5.72 6.84 -9.79
C GLY A 139 -4.37 7.11 -9.16
N ASP A 140 -3.58 6.05 -9.01
CA ASP A 140 -2.25 6.09 -8.38
C ASP A 140 -1.08 6.08 -9.36
N ARG A 141 -1.35 6.08 -10.67
CA ARG A 141 -0.33 5.97 -11.75
C ARG A 141 0.60 4.76 -11.58
N GLY A 142 0.13 3.68 -10.92
CA GLY A 142 0.91 2.46 -10.68
C GLY A 142 1.83 2.51 -9.46
N VAL A 143 1.73 3.53 -8.62
CA VAL A 143 2.57 3.68 -7.40
C VAL A 143 2.37 2.51 -6.44
N ASN A 144 1.13 2.05 -6.22
CA ASN A 144 0.88 0.91 -5.34
C ASN A 144 1.51 -0.38 -5.88
N ARG A 145 1.44 -0.64 -7.19
CA ARG A 145 2.10 -1.79 -7.83
C ARG A 145 3.62 -1.71 -7.69
N ALA A 146 4.20 -0.58 -8.07
CA ALA A 146 5.65 -0.37 -7.98
C ALA A 146 6.16 -0.54 -6.53
N ARG A 147 5.39 -0.09 -5.54
CA ARG A 147 5.72 -0.28 -4.11
C ARG A 147 5.74 -1.77 -3.73
N VAL A 148 4.71 -2.53 -4.07
CA VAL A 148 4.65 -3.95 -3.74
C VAL A 148 5.81 -4.71 -4.41
N GLU A 149 6.15 -4.39 -5.65
CA GLU A 149 7.31 -5.00 -6.32
C GLU A 149 8.65 -4.60 -5.68
N ALA A 150 8.80 -3.35 -5.26
CA ALA A 150 9.99 -2.91 -4.53
C ALA A 150 10.13 -3.65 -3.18
N ILE A 151 9.03 -3.81 -2.44
CA ILE A 151 9.00 -4.58 -1.19
C ILE A 151 9.37 -6.05 -1.47
N ARG A 152 8.80 -6.66 -2.51
CA ARG A 152 9.10 -8.02 -2.94
C ARG A 152 10.60 -8.22 -3.16
N GLN A 153 11.23 -7.33 -3.90
CA GLN A 153 12.66 -7.39 -4.21
C GLN A 153 13.52 -7.18 -2.97
N GLN A 154 13.24 -6.15 -2.17
CA GLN A 154 14.04 -5.80 -0.99
C GLN A 154 13.95 -6.86 0.10
N ALA A 155 12.80 -7.47 0.30
CA ALA A 155 12.59 -8.54 1.26
C ALA A 155 12.96 -9.94 0.72
N GLY A 156 13.36 -10.07 -0.54
CA GLY A 156 13.78 -11.34 -1.15
C GLY A 156 12.63 -12.35 -1.31
N PHE A 157 11.44 -11.88 -1.68
CA PHE A 157 10.29 -12.76 -1.98
C PHE A 157 10.18 -13.10 -3.46
N GLY A 158 9.69 -14.31 -3.76
CA GLY A 158 9.28 -14.72 -5.11
C GLY A 158 7.93 -14.11 -5.53
N ALA A 159 7.65 -14.17 -6.83
CA ALA A 159 6.34 -13.83 -7.41
C ALA A 159 5.42 -15.06 -7.45
#